data_398608e65ed6dc571802636bc434669f
#
_entry.id   398608e65ed6dc571802636bc434669f
#
_cell.length_a   1.000
_cell.length_b   1.000
_cell.length_c   1.000
_cell.angle_alpha   90.00
_cell.angle_beta   90.00
_cell.angle_gamma   90.00
#
_symmetry.space_group_name_H-M   'P 1'
#
loop_
_entity.id
_entity.type
_entity.pdbx_description
1 polymer ?
#
loop_
_entity_poly.entity_id
_entity_poly.type
_entity_poly.pdbx_seq_one_letter_code
_entity_poly.pdbx_strand_id
1 'polypeptide(L)'
;MLVVDRHGGLVRINEAARLLLPDAASGDWLHERVPPWLSDAHRRICDGLSDAGSGPPTGRIRDRFLEAHPTTGDDGDVVWWLVDETDRRFAETALLDVRARSEILAEVSGALLSTLNAGRCMEMAASMATEHLAEAAVLVAPPQGRRHPLTFARRGGPVTQTVRQVDVSAVPGLAEALQGFPPVPARWIDPADLPDWVVPEGFTSPVGSVIVTPLPGHGVPAGALILLRSGTERAFSESEEVFARLFAARAGAALSAARLYTEQAAITTTLMRELLPPALHHVHGVEYAGGYRASKDHERVGGDFYDVHPSADPSGETLVVLGDVAGKGLDAAVLTGKIRNTLHALLPLAEDHRRILNLLNGALLSSHHTRFATLVLVSVLNRDGRTRLRLTSAGHLPPLLARADGTVEEVATRGTLVGALPTVEARTVETVLAPGETCLLYTDGIVEARGGPLGDDFLGTERLKRALAECAGMQAEAVVERIQMLAAQWIREGRHDDMAVVAITAPRASSHAGDEESGRNGWRNT
;
A
#
# COMPACT_ATOMS: atom_id res chain seq x y z
N MET A 1 54.57 -21.86 31.02
CA MET A 1 54.72 -23.26 31.48
C MET A 1 54.97 -23.26 32.99
N LEU A 2 54.22 -24.09 33.70
CA LEU A 2 54.44 -24.40 35.13
C LEU A 2 54.67 -25.89 35.26
N VAL A 3 55.62 -26.32 36.08
CA VAL A 3 55.80 -27.73 36.44
C VAL A 3 55.43 -27.85 37.91
N VAL A 4 54.51 -28.73 38.22
CA VAL A 4 53.90 -28.89 39.54
C VAL A 4 54.00 -30.36 39.91
N ASP A 5 54.52 -30.65 41.13
CA ASP A 5 54.59 -32.01 41.65
C ASP A 5 53.18 -32.57 41.97
N ARG A 6 53.05 -33.85 42.19
CA ARG A 6 51.80 -34.53 42.53
C ARG A 6 51.15 -34.03 43.87
N HIS A 7 51.89 -33.30 44.71
CA HIS A 7 51.39 -32.76 45.95
C HIS A 7 50.95 -31.30 45.84
N GLY A 8 51.17 -30.66 44.68
CA GLY A 8 50.80 -29.26 44.37
C GLY A 8 51.95 -28.29 44.65
N GLY A 9 53.18 -28.76 44.82
CA GLY A 9 54.41 -27.91 44.95
C GLY A 9 54.86 -27.45 43.54
N LEU A 10 55.14 -26.16 43.38
CA LEU A 10 55.65 -25.58 42.16
C LEU A 10 57.11 -25.89 41.96
N VAL A 11 57.44 -26.85 41.11
CA VAL A 11 58.83 -27.30 40.87
C VAL A 11 59.57 -26.31 39.98
N ARG A 12 58.88 -25.83 38.90
CA ARG A 12 59.51 -24.96 37.93
C ARG A 12 58.48 -24.00 37.27
N ILE A 13 58.93 -22.76 37.07
CA ILE A 13 58.18 -21.74 36.35
C ILE A 13 59.07 -21.10 35.29
N ASN A 14 58.60 -20.98 34.05
CA ASN A 14 59.36 -20.28 33.01
C ASN A 14 59.11 -18.77 33.05
N GLU A 15 59.94 -18.00 32.36
CA GLU A 15 59.89 -16.54 32.32
C GLU A 15 58.50 -16.00 31.89
N ALA A 16 57.91 -16.58 30.84
CA ALA A 16 56.57 -16.18 30.36
C ALA A 16 55.48 -16.40 31.43
N ALA A 17 55.53 -17.49 32.18
CA ALA A 17 54.58 -17.74 33.27
C ALA A 17 54.82 -16.84 34.49
N ARG A 18 56.07 -16.41 34.76
CA ARG A 18 56.38 -15.39 35.78
C ARG A 18 55.78 -14.03 35.47
N LEU A 19 55.70 -13.64 34.19
CA LEU A 19 55.01 -12.40 33.82
C LEU A 19 53.53 -12.43 34.17
N LEU A 20 52.90 -13.59 34.08
CA LEU A 20 51.48 -13.79 34.44
C LEU A 20 51.31 -13.92 35.96
N LEU A 21 52.23 -14.55 36.63
CA LEU A 21 52.23 -14.89 38.06
C LEU A 21 53.54 -14.39 38.72
N PRO A 22 53.72 -13.08 38.90
CA PRO A 22 55.02 -12.52 39.38
C PRO A 22 55.36 -12.93 40.79
N ASP A 23 54.36 -13.26 41.60
CA ASP A 23 54.56 -13.66 43.03
C ASP A 23 54.79 -15.17 43.20
N ALA A 24 54.81 -15.93 42.05
CA ALA A 24 55.06 -17.38 42.13
C ALA A 24 56.50 -17.72 41.86
N ALA A 25 57.07 -18.53 42.78
CA ALA A 25 58.43 -19.04 42.69
C ALA A 25 58.51 -20.57 42.89
N SER A 26 59.61 -21.17 42.45
CA SER A 26 59.85 -22.60 42.70
C SER A 26 59.93 -22.85 44.22
N GLY A 27 59.16 -23.83 44.68
CA GLY A 27 59.02 -24.15 46.12
C GLY A 27 57.68 -23.64 46.71
N ASP A 28 56.98 -22.78 46.05
CA ASP A 28 55.64 -22.33 46.49
C ASP A 28 54.55 -23.40 46.23
N TRP A 29 53.47 -23.28 46.99
CA TRP A 29 52.29 -24.12 46.75
C TRP A 29 51.43 -23.52 45.66
N LEU A 30 50.99 -24.36 44.67
CA LEU A 30 50.17 -23.92 43.51
C LEU A 30 48.88 -23.21 43.94
N HIS A 31 48.16 -23.76 44.93
CA HIS A 31 46.88 -23.21 45.40
C HIS A 31 46.98 -21.81 46.06
N GLU A 32 48.19 -21.40 46.48
CA GLU A 32 48.42 -20.07 47.04
C GLU A 32 48.75 -19.01 45.99
N ARG A 33 49.26 -19.44 44.84
CA ARG A 33 49.85 -18.55 43.81
C ARG A 33 49.04 -18.48 42.51
N VAL A 34 48.13 -19.43 42.27
CA VAL A 34 47.29 -19.44 41.05
C VAL A 34 45.82 -19.36 41.40
N PRO A 35 44.98 -18.89 40.50
CA PRO A 35 43.53 -18.88 40.70
C PRO A 35 42.97 -20.30 40.93
N PRO A 36 41.84 -20.42 41.67
CA PRO A 36 41.24 -21.71 42.05
C PRO A 36 41.00 -22.65 40.88
N TRP A 37 40.61 -22.13 39.70
CA TRP A 37 40.30 -22.95 38.51
C TRP A 37 41.51 -23.80 38.06
N LEU A 38 42.75 -23.32 38.23
CA LEU A 38 43.97 -24.02 37.85
C LEU A 38 44.41 -25.00 38.95
N SER A 39 44.35 -24.58 40.21
CA SER A 39 44.69 -25.44 41.35
C SER A 39 43.72 -26.61 41.54
N ASP A 40 42.43 -26.38 41.32
CA ASP A 40 41.41 -27.45 41.36
C ASP A 40 41.53 -28.40 40.16
N ALA A 41 41.91 -27.90 38.98
CA ALA A 41 42.22 -28.75 37.82
C ALA A 41 43.43 -29.63 38.09
N HIS A 42 44.49 -29.09 38.74
CA HIS A 42 45.68 -29.87 39.11
C HIS A 42 45.33 -30.99 40.09
N ARG A 43 44.53 -30.68 41.12
CA ARG A 43 44.08 -31.66 42.12
C ARG A 43 43.30 -32.81 41.46
N ARG A 44 42.34 -32.49 40.59
CA ARG A 44 41.55 -33.49 39.87
C ARG A 44 42.40 -34.44 39.00
N ILE A 45 43.45 -33.91 38.35
CA ILE A 45 44.38 -34.74 37.56
C ILE A 45 45.16 -35.68 38.46
N CYS A 46 45.70 -35.18 39.62
CA CYS A 46 46.46 -35.98 40.55
C CYS A 46 45.60 -37.05 41.25
N ASP A 47 44.31 -36.77 41.47
CA ASP A 47 43.36 -37.73 42.05
C ASP A 47 42.81 -38.76 41.01
N GLY A 48 43.28 -38.71 39.78
CA GLY A 48 42.83 -39.61 38.71
C GLY A 48 41.38 -39.36 38.25
N LEU A 49 40.80 -38.21 38.60
CA LEU A 49 39.43 -37.79 38.29
C LEU A 49 39.32 -37.02 36.94
N SER A 50 40.24 -37.27 36.02
CA SER A 50 40.21 -36.66 34.69
C SER A 50 39.06 -37.27 33.87
N ASP A 51 37.94 -36.55 33.76
CA ASP A 51 36.88 -36.88 32.78
C ASP A 51 37.42 -36.71 31.35
N ALA A 52 37.49 -37.79 30.60
CA ALA A 52 37.93 -37.82 29.19
C ALA A 52 37.05 -36.97 28.24
N GLY A 53 36.01 -36.31 28.75
CA GLY A 53 35.08 -35.46 28.02
C GLY A 53 35.11 -33.98 28.43
N SER A 54 35.81 -33.60 29.50
CA SER A 54 35.95 -32.19 29.90
C SER A 54 37.09 -31.58 29.09
N GLY A 55 36.82 -30.55 28.34
CA GLY A 55 37.86 -29.76 27.64
C GLY A 55 38.94 -29.24 28.62
N PRO A 56 40.04 -28.67 28.10
CA PRO A 56 41.11 -28.14 28.92
C PRO A 56 40.58 -27.07 29.87
N PRO A 57 41.05 -27.03 31.15
CA PRO A 57 40.59 -26.04 32.10
C PRO A 57 40.93 -24.62 31.64
N THR A 58 39.97 -23.73 31.74
CA THR A 58 40.08 -22.34 31.31
C THR A 58 39.75 -21.38 32.43
N GLY A 59 40.39 -20.23 32.43
CA GLY A 59 40.10 -19.20 33.40
C GLY A 59 40.89 -17.92 33.19
N ARG A 60 40.64 -16.95 34.06
CA ARG A 60 41.24 -15.64 33.99
C ARG A 60 42.45 -15.55 34.96
N ILE A 61 43.59 -15.05 34.43
CA ILE A 61 44.73 -14.60 35.25
C ILE A 61 44.97 -13.14 34.90
N ARG A 62 44.67 -12.22 35.83
CA ARG A 62 44.69 -10.76 35.64
C ARG A 62 43.71 -10.36 34.52
N ASP A 63 44.23 -9.76 33.45
CA ASP A 63 43.52 -9.26 32.28
C ASP A 63 43.46 -10.27 31.12
N ARG A 64 44.05 -11.48 31.29
CA ARG A 64 44.16 -12.49 30.25
C ARG A 64 43.27 -13.71 30.49
N PHE A 65 42.69 -14.23 29.44
CA PHE A 65 42.04 -15.54 29.44
C PHE A 65 43.02 -16.61 29.01
N LEU A 66 43.20 -17.61 29.86
CA LEU A 66 44.16 -18.67 29.64
C LEU A 66 43.47 -20.02 29.59
N GLU A 67 43.95 -20.87 28.72
CA GLU A 67 43.64 -22.28 28.62
C GLU A 67 44.85 -23.08 29.08
N ALA A 68 44.67 -24.02 30.01
CA ALA A 68 45.76 -24.79 30.56
C ALA A 68 45.72 -26.23 30.08
N HIS A 69 46.80 -26.66 29.45
CA HIS A 69 46.95 -28.02 28.92
C HIS A 69 47.93 -28.79 29.81
N PRO A 70 47.46 -29.87 30.46
CA PRO A 70 48.31 -30.69 31.29
C PRO A 70 49.08 -31.71 30.44
N THR A 71 50.35 -31.95 30.83
CA THR A 71 51.13 -33.09 30.34
C THR A 71 51.76 -33.76 31.56
N THR A 72 51.51 -35.05 31.83
CA THR A 72 52.04 -35.78 32.95
C THR A 72 53.41 -36.34 32.60
N GLY A 73 54.41 -36.07 33.42
CA GLY A 73 55.76 -36.66 33.31
C GLY A 73 55.87 -38.04 33.95
N ASP A 74 56.95 -38.76 33.67
CA ASP A 74 57.22 -40.11 34.20
C ASP A 74 57.37 -40.15 35.74
N ASP A 75 57.78 -39.02 36.35
CA ASP A 75 57.93 -38.85 37.82
C ASP A 75 56.63 -38.46 38.53
N GLY A 76 55.50 -38.38 37.80
CA GLY A 76 54.20 -37.96 38.32
C GLY A 76 53.99 -36.44 38.44
N ASP A 77 54.94 -35.66 37.97
CA ASP A 77 54.81 -34.20 37.84
C ASP A 77 53.87 -33.83 36.70
N VAL A 78 53.12 -32.75 36.89
CA VAL A 78 52.23 -32.21 35.84
C VAL A 78 52.83 -30.93 35.27
N VAL A 79 53.05 -30.93 33.97
CA VAL A 79 53.47 -29.75 33.20
C VAL A 79 52.24 -29.05 32.67
N TRP A 80 51.98 -27.84 33.14
CA TRP A 80 50.91 -26.99 32.67
C TRP A 80 51.40 -26.05 31.57
N TRP A 81 50.84 -26.20 30.38
CA TRP A 81 51.02 -25.27 29.26
C TRP A 81 49.89 -24.26 29.30
N LEU A 82 50.20 -23.00 29.61
CA LEU A 82 49.22 -21.91 29.63
C LEU A 82 49.21 -21.26 28.24
N VAL A 83 48.11 -21.37 27.51
CA VAL A 83 47.91 -20.76 26.21
C VAL A 83 47.03 -19.52 26.39
N ASP A 84 47.49 -18.38 25.86
CA ASP A 84 46.74 -17.12 25.92
C ASP A 84 45.67 -17.12 24.83
N GLU A 85 44.40 -17.18 25.25
CA GLU A 85 43.22 -17.19 24.39
C GLU A 85 42.49 -15.84 24.37
N THR A 86 43.10 -14.80 24.95
CA THR A 86 42.46 -13.50 25.13
C THR A 86 41.97 -12.93 23.80
N ASP A 87 42.86 -12.80 22.81
CA ASP A 87 42.53 -12.21 21.53
C ASP A 87 41.50 -13.06 20.75
N ARG A 88 41.59 -14.40 20.84
CA ARG A 88 40.63 -15.30 20.22
C ARG A 88 39.22 -15.13 20.80
N ARG A 89 39.10 -15.09 22.13
CA ARG A 89 37.82 -14.89 22.81
C ARG A 89 37.21 -13.51 22.56
N PHE A 90 38.04 -12.47 22.49
CA PHE A 90 37.57 -11.16 22.09
C PHE A 90 37.05 -11.16 20.65
N ALA A 91 37.77 -11.81 19.72
CA ALA A 91 37.34 -11.92 18.33
C ALA A 91 36.03 -12.74 18.17
N GLU A 92 35.93 -13.88 18.91
CA GLU A 92 34.71 -14.70 18.92
C GLU A 92 33.52 -13.90 19.47
N THR A 93 33.68 -13.17 20.58
CA THR A 93 32.61 -12.34 21.16
C THR A 93 32.20 -11.23 20.17
N ALA A 94 33.18 -10.53 19.58
CA ALA A 94 32.90 -9.50 18.58
C ALA A 94 32.18 -10.06 17.35
N LEU A 95 32.53 -11.27 16.90
CA LEU A 95 31.85 -11.94 15.78
C LEU A 95 30.40 -12.29 16.12
N LEU A 96 30.14 -12.78 17.34
CA LEU A 96 28.79 -13.08 17.81
C LEU A 96 27.93 -11.81 17.86
N ASP A 97 28.48 -10.70 18.36
CA ASP A 97 27.77 -9.40 18.38
C ASP A 97 27.44 -8.92 16.97
N VAL A 98 28.38 -9.01 16.03
CA VAL A 98 28.16 -8.62 14.63
C VAL A 98 27.09 -9.50 13.98
N ARG A 99 27.11 -10.82 14.24
CA ARG A 99 26.09 -11.74 13.73
C ARG A 99 24.70 -11.42 14.28
N ALA A 100 24.57 -11.24 15.58
CA ALA A 100 23.30 -10.90 16.23
C ALA A 100 22.71 -9.60 15.66
N ARG A 101 23.54 -8.56 15.50
CA ARG A 101 23.11 -7.30 14.88
C ARG A 101 22.69 -7.46 13.42
N SER A 102 23.39 -8.30 12.65
CA SER A 102 23.04 -8.59 11.27
C SER A 102 21.71 -9.33 11.14
N GLU A 103 21.44 -10.28 12.04
CA GLU A 103 20.17 -11.01 12.10
C GLU A 103 19.01 -10.05 12.42
N ILE A 104 19.15 -9.16 13.39
CA ILE A 104 18.16 -8.11 13.69
C ILE A 104 17.89 -7.23 12.46
N LEU A 105 18.93 -6.76 11.77
CA LEU A 105 18.75 -5.92 10.58
C LEU A 105 18.06 -6.65 9.43
N ALA A 106 18.29 -7.96 9.28
CA ALA A 106 17.60 -8.79 8.29
C ALA A 106 16.12 -8.97 8.66
N GLU A 107 15.82 -9.25 9.92
CA GLU A 107 14.45 -9.33 10.44
C GLU A 107 13.70 -8.01 10.24
N VAL A 108 14.28 -6.89 10.67
CA VAL A 108 13.73 -5.54 10.49
C VAL A 108 13.44 -5.25 9.02
N SER A 109 14.40 -5.55 8.14
CA SER A 109 14.21 -5.32 6.70
C SER A 109 13.06 -6.16 6.14
N GLY A 110 13.00 -7.45 6.49
CA GLY A 110 11.92 -8.36 6.05
C GLY A 110 10.55 -7.91 6.53
N ALA A 111 10.44 -7.55 7.81
CA ALA A 111 9.20 -7.07 8.40
C ALA A 111 8.72 -5.75 7.76
N LEU A 112 9.59 -4.75 7.68
CA LEU A 112 9.22 -3.43 7.16
C LEU A 112 8.88 -3.43 5.66
N LEU A 113 9.52 -4.29 4.86
CA LEU A 113 9.23 -4.44 3.44
C LEU A 113 7.95 -5.26 3.15
N SER A 114 7.38 -5.93 4.15
CA SER A 114 6.15 -6.71 4.00
C SER A 114 4.89 -5.84 3.84
N THR A 115 4.97 -4.54 4.08
CA THR A 115 3.83 -3.61 4.00
C THR A 115 4.16 -2.36 3.19
N LEU A 116 3.20 -1.94 2.37
CA LEU A 116 3.24 -0.64 1.66
C LEU A 116 2.39 0.42 2.36
N ASN A 117 1.88 0.15 3.55
CA ASN A 117 1.14 1.11 4.36
C ASN A 117 2.11 1.88 5.26
N ALA A 118 2.26 3.19 5.04
CA ALA A 118 3.19 4.04 5.79
C ALA A 118 2.89 4.07 7.30
N GLY A 119 1.62 4.07 7.72
CA GLY A 119 1.24 4.03 9.13
C GLY A 119 1.66 2.71 9.80
N ARG A 120 1.36 1.57 9.18
CA ARG A 120 1.79 0.25 9.65
C ARG A 120 3.32 0.11 9.69
N CYS A 121 4.00 0.64 8.69
CA CYS A 121 5.46 0.63 8.65
C CYS A 121 6.05 1.44 9.83
N MET A 122 5.46 2.60 10.19
CA MET A 122 5.84 3.36 11.37
C MET A 122 5.59 2.60 12.67
N GLU A 123 4.44 1.93 12.81
CA GLU A 123 4.12 1.10 13.99
C GLU A 123 5.14 -0.02 14.17
N MET A 124 5.42 -0.76 13.10
CA MET A 124 6.39 -1.85 13.11
C MET A 124 7.80 -1.35 13.44
N ALA A 125 8.24 -0.25 12.82
CA ALA A 125 9.53 0.35 13.10
C ALA A 125 9.65 0.81 14.56
N ALA A 126 8.60 1.42 15.13
CA ALA A 126 8.58 1.82 16.55
C ALA A 126 8.63 0.61 17.49
N SER A 127 7.84 -0.43 17.21
CA SER A 127 7.82 -1.67 18.00
C SER A 127 9.19 -2.35 18.00
N MET A 128 9.79 -2.57 16.82
CA MET A 128 11.10 -3.22 16.69
C MET A 128 12.23 -2.37 17.31
N ALA A 129 12.14 -1.03 17.25
CA ALA A 129 13.08 -0.17 17.93
C ALA A 129 13.04 -0.35 19.44
N THR A 130 11.86 -0.59 20.03
CA THR A 130 11.75 -0.85 21.47
C THR A 130 12.13 -2.28 21.87
N GLU A 131 12.06 -3.23 20.96
CA GLU A 131 12.49 -4.60 21.19
C GLU A 131 14.01 -4.72 21.21
N HIS A 132 14.70 -4.07 20.26
CA HIS A 132 16.11 -4.31 19.98
C HIS A 132 17.05 -3.17 20.41
N LEU A 133 16.58 -1.92 20.53
CA LEU A 133 17.46 -0.76 20.68
C LEU A 133 17.27 -0.03 22.02
N ALA A 134 16.03 0.23 22.43
CA ALA A 134 15.73 1.12 23.53
C ALA A 134 14.52 0.65 24.35
N GLU A 135 14.21 1.34 25.45
CA GLU A 135 13.03 1.07 26.27
C GLU A 135 11.78 1.78 25.72
N ALA A 136 11.99 2.91 25.05
CA ALA A 136 10.94 3.61 24.33
C ALA A 136 11.47 4.21 23.02
N ALA A 137 10.58 4.37 22.05
CA ALA A 137 10.88 4.94 20.75
C ALA A 137 9.76 5.88 20.29
N VAL A 138 10.15 6.99 19.66
CA VAL A 138 9.23 7.92 19.03
C VAL A 138 9.66 8.14 17.58
N LEU A 139 8.77 7.81 16.64
CA LEU A 139 8.97 8.17 15.25
C LEU A 139 8.22 9.47 14.97
N VAL A 140 8.94 10.43 14.43
CA VAL A 140 8.41 11.74 14.00
C VAL A 140 8.42 11.79 12.49
N ALA A 141 7.25 11.76 11.87
CA ALA A 141 7.14 11.89 10.42
C ALA A 141 7.24 13.36 9.99
N PRO A 142 7.60 13.66 8.72
CA PRO A 142 7.54 15.01 8.18
C PRO A 142 6.17 15.63 8.34
N PRO A 143 6.10 16.98 8.46
CA PRO A 143 4.87 17.68 8.79
C PRO A 143 3.80 17.55 7.69
N GLN A 144 2.56 17.41 8.10
CA GLN A 144 1.37 17.58 7.28
C GLN A 144 0.73 18.93 7.63
N GLY A 145 1.03 19.95 6.85
CA GLY A 145 0.72 21.32 7.21
C GLY A 145 1.56 21.79 8.42
N ARG A 146 0.90 22.07 9.56
CA ARG A 146 1.57 22.47 10.82
C ARG A 146 1.65 21.37 11.87
N ARG A 147 1.25 20.13 11.53
CA ARG A 147 1.19 19.02 12.47
C ARG A 147 2.11 17.90 12.03
N HIS A 148 2.72 17.21 12.99
CA HIS A 148 3.55 16.03 12.77
C HIS A 148 2.77 14.77 13.14
N PRO A 149 2.74 13.75 12.26
CA PRO A 149 2.38 12.41 12.66
C PRO A 149 3.47 11.83 13.56
N LEU A 150 3.07 11.36 14.73
CA LEU A 150 3.93 10.80 15.77
C LEU A 150 3.51 9.37 16.04
N THR A 151 4.48 8.48 16.15
CA THR A 151 4.26 7.08 16.57
C THR A 151 5.11 6.82 17.80
N PHE A 152 4.45 6.43 18.90
CA PHE A 152 5.06 6.15 20.18
C PHE A 152 5.03 4.64 20.44
N ALA A 153 6.13 4.09 20.88
CA ALA A 153 6.24 2.73 21.37
C ALA A 153 7.00 2.66 22.67
N ARG A 154 6.65 1.70 23.50
CA ARG A 154 7.34 1.36 24.75
C ARG A 154 7.49 -0.16 24.82
N ARG A 155 8.61 -0.62 25.34
CA ARG A 155 8.87 -2.06 25.48
C ARG A 155 7.76 -2.72 26.32
N GLY A 156 7.11 -3.74 25.73
CA GLY A 156 6.00 -4.44 26.34
C GLY A 156 4.69 -3.64 26.44
N GLY A 157 4.59 -2.48 25.79
CA GLY A 157 3.38 -1.65 25.73
C GLY A 157 2.77 -1.57 24.33
N PRO A 158 1.58 -0.99 24.22
CA PRO A 158 0.94 -0.75 22.92
C PRO A 158 1.69 0.33 22.15
N VAL A 159 1.63 0.25 20.82
CA VAL A 159 2.05 1.32 19.93
C VAL A 159 0.89 2.28 19.74
N THR A 160 1.14 3.58 19.85
CA THR A 160 0.11 4.62 19.69
C THR A 160 0.52 5.61 18.60
N GLN A 161 -0.45 6.02 17.79
CA GLN A 161 -0.27 7.03 16.75
C GLN A 161 -1.13 8.25 17.02
N THR A 162 -0.57 9.43 16.76
CA THR A 162 -1.28 10.70 16.90
C THR A 162 -0.74 11.73 15.91
N VAL A 163 -1.54 12.73 15.60
CA VAL A 163 -1.11 13.87 14.76
C VAL A 163 -1.24 15.13 15.59
N ARG A 164 -0.10 15.70 15.98
CA ARG A 164 -0.05 16.88 16.88
C ARG A 164 0.83 17.99 16.28
N GLN A 165 0.54 19.21 16.69
CA GLN A 165 1.47 20.32 16.52
C GLN A 165 2.46 20.24 17.67
N VAL A 166 3.74 20.06 17.36
CA VAL A 166 4.85 19.99 18.31
C VAL A 166 5.96 20.94 17.88
N ASP A 167 6.67 21.47 18.85
CA ASP A 167 7.88 22.24 18.60
C ASP A 167 9.06 21.25 18.47
N VAL A 168 9.46 21.00 17.22
CA VAL A 168 10.60 20.11 16.93
C VAL A 168 11.94 20.71 17.31
N SER A 169 12.02 22.04 17.44
CA SER A 169 13.25 22.72 17.85
C SER A 169 13.55 22.59 19.36
N ALA A 170 12.51 22.23 20.13
CA ALA A 170 12.67 21.94 21.57
C ALA A 170 13.40 20.62 21.85
N VAL A 171 13.59 19.75 20.85
CA VAL A 171 14.36 18.51 20.99
C VAL A 171 15.68 18.66 20.26
N PRO A 172 16.83 18.65 20.96
CA PRO A 172 18.14 18.83 20.34
C PRO A 172 18.39 17.83 19.20
N GLY A 173 18.71 18.34 18.01
CA GLY A 173 19.01 17.54 16.83
C GLY A 173 17.78 17.03 16.06
N LEU A 174 16.55 17.21 16.54
CA LEU A 174 15.34 16.70 15.86
C LEU A 174 15.01 17.50 14.59
N ALA A 175 15.11 18.82 14.64
CA ALA A 175 14.87 19.67 13.48
C ALA A 175 15.86 19.37 12.36
N GLU A 176 17.13 19.16 12.69
CA GLU A 176 18.20 18.77 11.78
C GLU A 176 17.97 17.34 11.23
N ALA A 177 17.60 16.39 12.09
CA ALA A 177 17.30 15.01 11.69
C ALA A 177 16.11 14.96 10.71
N LEU A 178 15.07 15.77 10.91
CA LEU A 178 13.94 15.89 9.98
C LEU A 178 14.33 16.50 8.62
N GLN A 179 15.43 17.23 8.56
CA GLN A 179 16.03 17.74 7.33
C GLN A 179 17.06 16.77 6.72
N GLY A 180 17.36 15.66 7.40
CA GLY A 180 18.30 14.64 6.94
C GLY A 180 19.75 14.90 7.29
N PHE A 181 20.04 15.88 8.16
CA PHE A 181 21.38 16.11 8.64
C PHE A 181 21.85 14.96 9.57
N PRO A 182 23.18 14.77 9.69
CA PRO A 182 23.75 13.76 10.59
C PRO A 182 23.24 13.92 12.02
N PRO A 183 23.06 12.82 12.77
CA PRO A 183 22.59 12.87 14.14
C PRO A 183 23.59 13.57 15.07
N VAL A 184 23.06 14.26 16.07
CA VAL A 184 23.85 14.77 17.19
C VAL A 184 24.23 13.59 18.09
N PRO A 185 25.51 13.46 18.55
CA PRO A 185 25.91 12.41 19.48
C PRO A 185 25.06 12.41 20.76
N ALA A 186 24.65 11.22 21.21
CA ALA A 186 23.75 11.07 22.37
C ALA A 186 24.30 11.76 23.64
N ARG A 187 25.61 11.76 23.83
CA ARG A 187 26.30 12.43 24.96
C ARG A 187 26.13 13.95 25.03
N TRP A 188 25.64 14.57 23.94
CA TRP A 188 25.42 16.03 23.85
C TRP A 188 23.95 16.41 24.05
N ILE A 189 23.07 15.44 24.21
CA ILE A 189 21.65 15.67 24.47
C ILE A 189 21.41 15.49 25.97
N ASP A 190 21.03 16.57 26.66
CA ASP A 190 20.61 16.46 28.05
C ASP A 190 19.18 15.94 28.13
N PRO A 191 18.93 14.78 28.75
CA PRO A 191 17.58 14.25 28.89
C PRO A 191 16.62 15.15 29.67
N ALA A 192 17.16 16.05 30.53
CA ALA A 192 16.36 16.98 31.31
C ALA A 192 15.72 18.10 30.45
N ASP A 193 16.29 18.38 29.27
CA ASP A 193 15.78 19.39 28.34
C ASP A 193 14.68 18.86 27.41
N LEU A 194 14.30 17.58 27.53
CA LEU A 194 13.28 17.00 26.67
C LEU A 194 11.87 17.49 27.04
N PRO A 195 11.08 17.93 26.06
CA PRO A 195 9.69 18.29 26.31
C PRO A 195 8.83 17.04 26.60
N ASP A 196 7.80 17.19 27.41
CA ASP A 196 6.92 16.09 27.85
C ASP A 196 6.32 15.27 26.69
N TRP A 197 6.10 15.88 25.55
CA TRP A 197 5.49 15.19 24.40
C TRP A 197 6.36 14.09 23.80
N VAL A 198 7.67 14.09 24.07
CA VAL A 198 8.62 13.05 23.57
C VAL A 198 8.51 11.77 24.38
N VAL A 199 8.08 11.86 25.63
CA VAL A 199 8.03 10.72 26.55
C VAL A 199 6.69 9.97 26.34
N PRO A 200 6.71 8.70 25.91
CA PRO A 200 5.47 7.92 25.75
C PRO A 200 4.71 7.74 27.07
N GLU A 201 3.39 7.70 27.01
CA GLU A 201 2.54 7.40 28.17
C GLU A 201 2.93 6.06 28.80
N GLY A 202 3.07 6.06 30.14
CA GLY A 202 3.49 4.89 30.92
C GLY A 202 4.98 4.62 30.94
N PHE A 203 5.82 5.52 30.41
CA PHE A 203 7.25 5.51 30.66
C PHE A 203 7.51 6.26 31.98
N THR A 204 7.57 5.53 33.10
CA THR A 204 7.55 6.09 34.45
C THR A 204 8.93 6.41 35.03
N SER A 205 9.98 5.85 34.44
CA SER A 205 11.37 6.09 34.91
C SER A 205 11.94 7.36 34.28
N PRO A 206 12.83 8.09 34.99
CA PRO A 206 13.51 9.24 34.38
C PRO A 206 14.29 8.82 33.15
N VAL A 207 14.22 9.63 32.09
CA VAL A 207 15.04 9.43 30.89
C VAL A 207 16.48 9.69 31.24
N GLY A 208 17.37 8.72 30.97
CA GLY A 208 18.79 8.82 31.28
C GLY A 208 19.67 8.98 30.04
N SER A 209 19.20 8.57 28.88
CA SER A 209 19.94 8.72 27.62
C SER A 209 19.01 8.75 26.42
N VAL A 210 19.38 9.53 25.41
CA VAL A 210 18.57 9.81 24.23
C VAL A 210 19.39 9.71 22.95
N ILE A 211 18.86 9.06 21.93
CA ILE A 211 19.37 9.14 20.56
C ILE A 211 18.32 9.81 19.69
N VAL A 212 18.73 10.78 18.89
CA VAL A 212 17.92 11.37 17.80
C VAL A 212 18.65 11.10 16.49
N THR A 213 18.01 10.35 15.59
CA THR A 213 18.62 9.97 14.31
C THR A 213 17.65 10.17 13.16
N PRO A 214 18.10 10.66 11.99
CA PRO A 214 17.25 10.80 10.82
C PRO A 214 16.82 9.43 10.30
N LEU A 215 15.62 9.37 9.72
CA LEU A 215 15.14 8.28 8.88
C LEU A 215 15.36 8.70 7.43
N PRO A 216 16.46 8.28 6.78
CA PRO A 216 16.76 8.69 5.41
C PRO A 216 15.70 8.16 4.45
N GLY A 217 15.36 8.95 3.43
CA GLY A 217 14.43 8.56 2.39
C GLY A 217 15.00 8.78 0.99
N HIS A 218 14.24 8.45 -0.05
CA HIS A 218 14.60 8.67 -1.44
C HIS A 218 14.40 10.15 -1.81
N GLY A 219 15.47 10.94 -1.71
CA GLY A 219 15.48 12.37 -2.02
C GLY A 219 14.93 13.30 -0.93
N VAL A 220 14.07 12.81 -0.05
CA VAL A 220 13.51 13.53 1.10
C VAL A 220 13.56 12.65 2.33
N PRO A 221 13.90 13.19 3.52
CA PRO A 221 13.88 12.41 4.76
C PRO A 221 12.50 11.83 5.04
N ALA A 222 12.45 10.55 5.43
CA ALA A 222 11.20 9.88 5.80
C ALA A 222 10.71 10.30 7.19
N GLY A 223 11.56 10.94 7.99
CA GLY A 223 11.27 11.40 9.34
C GLY A 223 12.50 11.36 10.23
N ALA A 224 12.27 11.26 11.54
CA ALA A 224 13.30 11.07 12.55
C ALA A 224 12.87 10.01 13.57
N LEU A 225 13.83 9.32 14.13
CA LEU A 225 13.67 8.34 15.21
C LEU A 225 14.33 8.89 16.49
N ILE A 226 13.56 8.91 17.57
CA ILE A 226 14.03 9.23 18.92
C ILE A 226 13.99 7.93 19.72
N LEU A 227 15.09 7.58 20.36
CA LEU A 227 15.22 6.42 21.24
C LEU A 227 15.49 6.89 22.66
N LEU A 228 14.75 6.33 23.61
CA LEU A 228 14.83 6.70 25.03
C LEU A 228 15.23 5.48 25.87
N ARG A 229 16.15 5.70 26.79
CA ARG A 229 16.58 4.71 27.78
C ARG A 229 16.48 5.31 29.17
N SER A 230 16.00 4.52 30.14
CA SER A 230 15.90 4.93 31.54
C SER A 230 17.20 4.76 32.31
N GLY A 231 17.40 5.55 33.39
CA GLY A 231 18.50 5.45 34.32
C GLY A 231 19.80 6.09 33.85
N THR A 232 20.53 6.68 34.77
CA THR A 232 21.78 7.44 34.54
C THR A 232 23.00 6.56 34.23
N GLU A 233 22.95 5.26 34.57
CA GLU A 233 24.10 4.35 34.42
C GLU A 233 24.20 3.64 33.07
N ARG A 234 23.20 3.83 32.17
CA ARG A 234 23.10 3.13 30.89
C ARG A 234 23.07 4.07 29.70
N ALA A 235 24.05 4.94 29.58
CA ALA A 235 24.23 5.74 28.39
C ALA A 235 24.40 4.85 27.12
N PHE A 236 23.91 5.32 25.98
CA PHE A 236 24.17 4.65 24.71
C PHE A 236 25.65 4.71 24.37
N SER A 237 26.23 3.57 24.03
CA SER A 237 27.59 3.46 23.53
C SER A 237 27.69 3.91 22.08
N GLU A 238 28.89 4.25 21.63
CA GLU A 238 29.13 4.62 20.24
C GLU A 238 28.72 3.49 19.24
N SER A 239 28.93 2.23 19.63
CA SER A 239 28.53 1.08 18.80
C SER A 239 27.00 0.93 18.73
N GLU A 240 26.26 1.28 19.76
CA GLU A 240 24.79 1.30 19.76
C GLU A 240 24.24 2.48 18.95
N GLU A 241 24.88 3.64 18.98
CA GLU A 241 24.53 4.77 18.12
C GLU A 241 24.71 4.41 16.62
N VAL A 242 25.81 3.71 16.28
CA VAL A 242 26.02 3.22 14.91
C VAL A 242 24.92 2.24 14.50
N PHE A 243 24.56 1.32 15.40
CA PHE A 243 23.51 0.35 15.13
C PHE A 243 22.12 1.02 14.98
N ALA A 244 21.81 2.01 15.82
CA ALA A 244 20.59 2.81 15.71
C ALA A 244 20.51 3.55 14.35
N ARG A 245 21.64 4.07 13.84
CA ARG A 245 21.70 4.68 12.50
C ARG A 245 21.46 3.68 11.39
N LEU A 246 22.01 2.46 11.48
CA LEU A 246 21.77 1.40 10.50
C LEU A 246 20.31 0.96 10.50
N PHE A 247 19.71 0.81 11.68
CA PHE A 247 18.28 0.54 11.83
C PHE A 247 17.44 1.66 11.22
N ALA A 248 17.73 2.92 11.57
CA ALA A 248 17.03 4.09 11.04
C ALA A 248 17.13 4.19 9.52
N ALA A 249 18.28 3.84 8.93
CA ALA A 249 18.45 3.80 7.48
C ALA A 249 17.53 2.77 6.81
N ARG A 250 17.37 1.58 7.42
CA ARG A 250 16.44 0.55 6.91
C ARG A 250 14.99 0.98 7.07
N ALA A 251 14.62 1.48 8.25
CA ALA A 251 13.27 1.99 8.51
C ALA A 251 12.92 3.17 7.58
N GLY A 252 13.85 4.10 7.40
CA GLY A 252 13.66 5.25 6.52
C GLY A 252 13.45 4.86 5.04
N ALA A 253 14.23 3.91 4.54
CA ALA A 253 14.06 3.40 3.17
C ALA A 253 12.68 2.75 2.98
N ALA A 254 12.23 1.90 3.91
CA ALA A 254 10.93 1.25 3.84
C ALA A 254 9.77 2.26 3.96
N LEU A 255 9.86 3.21 4.89
CA LEU A 255 8.88 4.28 5.05
C LEU A 255 8.78 5.17 3.81
N SER A 256 9.92 5.51 3.21
CA SER A 256 9.97 6.29 1.98
C SER A 256 9.30 5.55 0.82
N ALA A 257 9.56 4.25 0.66
CA ALA A 257 8.91 3.43 -0.35
C ALA A 257 7.39 3.35 -0.15
N ALA A 258 6.93 3.13 1.09
CA ALA A 258 5.51 3.07 1.43
C ALA A 258 4.79 4.42 1.16
N ARG A 259 5.44 5.55 1.45
CA ARG A 259 4.90 6.89 1.17
C ARG A 259 4.78 7.16 -0.32
N LEU A 260 5.85 6.92 -1.07
CA LEU A 260 5.84 7.09 -2.53
C LEU A 260 4.73 6.26 -3.18
N TYR A 261 4.55 5.02 -2.73
CA TYR A 261 3.46 4.17 -3.20
C TYR A 261 2.08 4.77 -2.87
N THR A 262 1.90 5.25 -1.65
CA THR A 262 0.63 5.87 -1.21
C THR A 262 0.33 7.16 -1.99
N GLU A 263 1.33 8.01 -2.21
CA GLU A 263 1.20 9.24 -2.99
C GLU A 263 0.87 8.93 -4.46
N GLN A 264 1.57 7.97 -5.07
CA GLN A 264 1.29 7.53 -6.43
C GLN A 264 -0.12 6.94 -6.57
N ALA A 265 -0.55 6.12 -5.61
CA ALA A 265 -1.90 5.56 -5.59
C ALA A 265 -2.97 6.65 -5.42
N ALA A 266 -2.72 7.67 -4.59
CA ALA A 266 -3.63 8.79 -4.40
C ALA A 266 -3.76 9.65 -5.66
N ILE A 267 -2.65 9.99 -6.32
CA ILE A 267 -2.64 10.70 -7.61
C ILE A 267 -3.42 9.90 -8.65
N THR A 268 -3.11 8.60 -8.78
CA THR A 268 -3.81 7.72 -9.71
C THR A 268 -5.31 7.69 -9.41
N THR A 269 -5.71 7.53 -8.15
CA THR A 269 -7.14 7.51 -7.76
C THR A 269 -7.84 8.83 -8.06
N THR A 270 -7.17 9.96 -7.84
CA THR A 270 -7.74 11.28 -8.13
C THR A 270 -7.95 11.47 -9.63
N LEU A 271 -6.94 11.15 -10.44
CA LEU A 271 -7.06 11.23 -11.91
C LEU A 271 -8.11 10.26 -12.44
N MET A 272 -8.16 9.03 -11.90
CA MET A 272 -9.13 8.02 -12.32
C MET A 272 -10.58 8.42 -11.99
N ARG A 273 -10.83 9.14 -10.90
CA ARG A 273 -12.18 9.58 -10.54
C ARG A 273 -12.79 10.51 -11.59
N GLU A 274 -12.00 11.35 -12.21
CA GLU A 274 -12.42 12.25 -13.30
C GLU A 274 -12.68 11.49 -14.61
N LEU A 275 -12.06 10.33 -14.79
CA LEU A 275 -12.12 9.54 -16.01
C LEU A 275 -13.21 8.46 -15.96
N LEU A 276 -13.61 8.01 -14.77
CA LEU A 276 -14.67 7.02 -14.63
C LEU A 276 -16.03 7.58 -15.07
N PRO A 277 -16.89 6.76 -15.71
CA PRO A 277 -18.25 7.16 -16.00
C PRO A 277 -19.04 7.55 -14.74
N PRO A 278 -19.95 8.53 -14.83
CA PRO A 278 -20.75 8.97 -13.70
C PRO A 278 -21.78 7.91 -13.28
N ALA A 279 -22.19 7.96 -12.00
CA ALA A 279 -23.37 7.25 -11.56
C ALA A 279 -24.62 7.91 -12.18
N LEU A 280 -25.48 7.13 -12.81
CA LEU A 280 -26.69 7.60 -13.48
C LEU A 280 -27.91 7.45 -12.58
N HIS A 281 -28.83 8.39 -12.67
CA HIS A 281 -30.03 8.47 -11.85
C HIS A 281 -31.25 8.85 -12.69
N HIS A 282 -32.42 8.97 -12.05
CA HIS A 282 -33.62 9.51 -12.68
C HIS A 282 -33.43 10.99 -13.02
N VAL A 283 -33.71 11.33 -14.27
CA VAL A 283 -33.65 12.70 -14.77
C VAL A 283 -34.90 13.01 -15.55
N HIS A 284 -35.60 14.08 -15.24
CA HIS A 284 -36.81 14.55 -15.89
C HIS A 284 -37.86 13.44 -16.09
N GLY A 285 -37.97 12.53 -15.10
CA GLY A 285 -38.92 11.42 -15.11
C GLY A 285 -38.51 10.20 -15.96
N VAL A 286 -37.33 10.20 -16.58
CA VAL A 286 -36.75 9.06 -17.28
C VAL A 286 -35.73 8.37 -16.40
N GLU A 287 -35.69 7.03 -16.43
CA GLU A 287 -34.70 6.22 -15.70
C GLU A 287 -33.46 6.02 -16.58
N TYR A 288 -32.30 6.33 -16.03
CA TYR A 288 -31.00 6.09 -16.65
C TYR A 288 -30.18 5.18 -15.73
N ALA A 289 -29.60 4.15 -16.30
CA ALA A 289 -28.62 3.32 -15.60
C ALA A 289 -27.44 3.07 -16.50
N GLY A 290 -26.25 2.99 -15.92
CA GLY A 290 -25.02 2.73 -16.65
C GLY A 290 -24.14 1.72 -15.90
N GLY A 291 -23.47 0.88 -16.68
CA GLY A 291 -22.52 -0.09 -16.16
C GLY A 291 -21.24 -0.04 -16.98
N TYR A 292 -20.11 -0.06 -16.27
CA TYR A 292 -18.78 -0.03 -16.86
C TYR A 292 -17.91 -1.13 -16.25
N ARG A 293 -17.09 -1.80 -17.06
CA ARG A 293 -16.11 -2.78 -16.63
C ARG A 293 -14.86 -2.69 -17.51
N ALA A 294 -13.72 -2.37 -16.91
CA ALA A 294 -12.44 -2.32 -17.60
C ALA A 294 -11.93 -3.73 -17.97
N SER A 295 -11.12 -3.80 -19.04
CA SER A 295 -10.60 -5.05 -19.65
C SER A 295 -9.67 -5.87 -18.74
N LYS A 296 -9.07 -5.26 -17.71
CA LYS A 296 -8.23 -5.92 -16.72
C LYS A 296 -8.59 -5.46 -15.32
N ASP A 297 -8.58 -6.38 -14.38
CA ASP A 297 -8.84 -6.10 -12.96
C ASP A 297 -7.90 -5.03 -12.35
N HIS A 298 -6.73 -4.82 -12.96
CA HIS A 298 -5.74 -3.83 -12.52
C HIS A 298 -5.87 -2.47 -13.22
N GLU A 299 -6.55 -2.43 -14.37
CA GLU A 299 -6.82 -1.22 -15.13
C GLU A 299 -8.23 -0.74 -14.75
N ARG A 300 -8.32 0.36 -14.01
CA ARG A 300 -9.61 0.90 -13.56
C ARG A 300 -10.34 1.72 -14.63
N VAL A 301 -9.66 2.05 -15.73
CA VAL A 301 -10.18 2.91 -16.81
C VAL A 301 -9.66 2.39 -18.14
N GLY A 302 -10.52 2.42 -19.15
CA GLY A 302 -10.22 2.01 -20.52
C GLY A 302 -10.68 3.02 -21.57
N GLY A 303 -10.94 2.54 -22.80
CA GLY A 303 -11.43 3.32 -23.94
C GLY A 303 -12.91 3.61 -23.87
N ASP A 304 -13.69 2.71 -23.30
CA ASP A 304 -15.13 2.83 -23.20
C ASP A 304 -15.57 3.89 -22.20
N PHE A 305 -16.59 4.64 -22.52
CA PHE A 305 -17.15 5.64 -21.64
C PHE A 305 -18.63 5.92 -21.95
N TYR A 306 -19.33 6.45 -20.96
CA TYR A 306 -20.64 7.06 -21.15
C TYR A 306 -20.76 8.31 -20.29
N ASP A 307 -21.70 9.18 -20.68
CA ASP A 307 -22.04 10.38 -19.92
C ASP A 307 -23.51 10.75 -20.14
N VAL A 308 -24.10 11.44 -19.16
CA VAL A 308 -25.47 11.95 -19.25
C VAL A 308 -25.47 13.42 -18.86
N HIS A 309 -25.95 14.26 -19.76
CA HIS A 309 -25.99 15.70 -19.60
C HIS A 309 -27.44 16.18 -19.55
N PRO A 310 -28.02 16.35 -18.36
CA PRO A 310 -29.37 16.90 -18.22
C PRO A 310 -29.44 18.34 -18.69
N SER A 311 -30.54 18.72 -19.35
CA SER A 311 -30.85 20.14 -19.54
C SER A 311 -31.11 20.81 -18.20
N ALA A 312 -30.70 22.08 -18.07
CA ALA A 312 -31.07 22.90 -16.90
C ALA A 312 -32.60 23.17 -16.85
N ASP A 313 -33.27 23.16 -17.98
CA ASP A 313 -34.73 23.23 -18.11
C ASP A 313 -35.31 21.80 -18.06
N PRO A 314 -36.19 21.47 -17.09
CA PRO A 314 -36.87 20.17 -17.04
C PRO A 314 -37.66 19.80 -18.31
N SER A 315 -38.07 20.79 -19.12
CA SER A 315 -38.70 20.59 -20.43
C SER A 315 -37.71 20.43 -21.58
N GLY A 316 -36.42 20.53 -21.32
CA GLY A 316 -35.35 20.41 -22.31
C GLY A 316 -34.88 18.98 -22.48
N GLU A 317 -34.12 18.76 -23.57
CA GLU A 317 -33.56 17.46 -23.92
C GLU A 317 -32.38 17.09 -22.98
N THR A 318 -32.34 15.86 -22.51
CA THR A 318 -31.16 15.26 -21.85
C THR A 318 -30.31 14.58 -22.91
N LEU A 319 -29.02 14.96 -23.02
CA LEU A 319 -28.08 14.31 -23.95
C LEU A 319 -27.39 13.14 -23.24
N VAL A 320 -27.53 11.95 -23.82
CA VAL A 320 -26.79 10.74 -23.40
C VAL A 320 -25.75 10.43 -24.46
N VAL A 321 -24.54 10.10 -23.99
CA VAL A 321 -23.41 9.72 -24.84
C VAL A 321 -22.87 8.39 -24.38
N LEU A 322 -22.57 7.49 -25.31
CA LEU A 322 -21.77 6.31 -25.09
C LEU A 322 -20.76 6.22 -26.23
N GLY A 323 -19.53 5.85 -25.93
CA GLY A 323 -18.48 5.74 -26.93
C GLY A 323 -17.37 4.81 -26.53
N ASP A 324 -16.58 4.44 -27.52
CA ASP A 324 -15.37 3.66 -27.41
C ASP A 324 -14.22 4.36 -28.14
N VAL A 325 -13.08 4.49 -27.47
CA VAL A 325 -11.87 5.14 -27.97
C VAL A 325 -10.86 4.08 -28.37
N ALA A 326 -10.38 4.15 -29.61
CA ALA A 326 -9.35 3.25 -30.10
C ALA A 326 -8.07 3.30 -29.24
N GLY A 327 -7.71 2.18 -28.63
CA GLY A 327 -6.55 2.03 -27.76
C GLY A 327 -6.93 1.44 -26.40
N LYS A 328 -5.93 1.25 -25.53
CA LYS A 328 -6.13 0.65 -24.20
C LYS A 328 -5.35 1.41 -23.14
N GLY A 329 -5.80 1.27 -21.89
CA GLY A 329 -5.11 1.81 -20.73
C GLY A 329 -5.17 3.34 -20.59
N LEU A 330 -4.18 3.93 -19.93
CA LEU A 330 -4.19 5.34 -19.55
C LEU A 330 -4.27 6.30 -20.76
N ASP A 331 -3.67 5.95 -21.87
CA ASP A 331 -3.70 6.78 -23.08
C ASP A 331 -5.10 6.89 -23.69
N ALA A 332 -5.87 5.79 -23.69
CA ALA A 332 -7.27 5.80 -24.14
C ALA A 332 -8.11 6.61 -23.15
N ALA A 333 -7.92 6.43 -21.85
CA ALA A 333 -8.61 7.16 -20.81
C ALA A 333 -8.39 8.69 -20.88
N VAL A 334 -7.17 9.13 -21.17
CA VAL A 334 -6.88 10.57 -21.39
C VAL A 334 -7.68 11.12 -22.58
N LEU A 335 -7.79 10.36 -23.66
CA LEU A 335 -8.59 10.75 -24.83
C LEU A 335 -10.09 10.74 -24.51
N THR A 336 -10.57 9.76 -23.76
CA THR A 336 -11.94 9.72 -23.22
C THR A 336 -12.27 11.00 -22.44
N GLY A 337 -11.39 11.40 -21.51
CA GLY A 337 -11.55 12.65 -20.75
C GLY A 337 -11.60 13.89 -21.65
N LYS A 338 -10.74 13.94 -22.67
CA LYS A 338 -10.76 15.02 -23.66
C LYS A 338 -12.06 15.08 -24.45
N ILE A 339 -12.57 13.92 -24.89
CA ILE A 339 -13.84 13.82 -25.63
C ILE A 339 -14.99 14.28 -24.73
N ARG A 340 -15.09 13.79 -23.50
CA ARG A 340 -16.13 14.17 -22.53
C ARG A 340 -16.13 15.68 -22.25
N ASN A 341 -14.97 16.26 -21.97
CA ASN A 341 -14.84 17.71 -21.75
C ASN A 341 -15.21 18.53 -22.99
N THR A 342 -14.82 18.06 -24.18
CA THR A 342 -15.19 18.73 -25.43
C THR A 342 -16.69 18.65 -25.65
N LEU A 343 -17.33 17.50 -25.47
CA LEU A 343 -18.77 17.32 -25.54
C LEU A 343 -19.51 18.21 -24.54
N HIS A 344 -19.03 18.27 -23.30
CA HIS A 344 -19.61 19.17 -22.28
C HIS A 344 -19.62 20.65 -22.76
N ALA A 345 -18.51 21.10 -23.33
CA ALA A 345 -18.45 22.46 -23.91
C ALA A 345 -19.38 22.68 -25.12
N LEU A 346 -19.74 21.63 -25.83
CA LEU A 346 -20.62 21.66 -27.00
C LEU A 346 -22.12 21.46 -26.68
N LEU A 347 -22.49 21.22 -25.40
CA LEU A 347 -23.87 21.04 -24.96
C LEU A 347 -24.86 22.13 -25.44
N PRO A 348 -24.48 23.41 -25.52
CA PRO A 348 -25.38 24.44 -26.06
C PRO A 348 -25.81 24.19 -27.50
N LEU A 349 -25.16 23.27 -28.22
CA LEU A 349 -25.45 22.86 -29.57
C LEU A 349 -26.15 21.49 -29.67
N ALA A 350 -26.65 20.94 -28.53
CA ALA A 350 -27.16 19.57 -28.41
C ALA A 350 -28.36 19.26 -29.36
N GLU A 351 -29.05 20.27 -29.87
CA GLU A 351 -30.10 20.14 -30.85
C GLU A 351 -29.59 19.65 -32.21
N ASP A 352 -28.31 19.85 -32.54
CA ASP A 352 -27.69 19.42 -33.81
C ASP A 352 -26.52 18.45 -33.56
N HIS A 353 -26.84 17.15 -33.45
CA HIS A 353 -25.84 16.08 -33.25
C HIS A 353 -24.74 16.08 -34.32
N ARG A 354 -25.09 16.35 -35.58
CA ARG A 354 -24.11 16.36 -36.68
C ARG A 354 -23.11 17.48 -36.51
N ARG A 355 -23.54 18.64 -36.04
CA ARG A 355 -22.67 19.77 -35.74
C ARG A 355 -21.73 19.47 -34.59
N ILE A 356 -22.25 18.87 -33.52
CA ILE A 356 -21.41 18.41 -32.39
C ILE A 356 -20.35 17.44 -32.87
N LEU A 357 -20.72 16.41 -33.61
CA LEU A 357 -19.80 15.39 -34.11
C LEU A 357 -18.71 15.99 -35.01
N ASN A 358 -19.04 16.94 -35.88
CA ASN A 358 -18.05 17.58 -36.74
C ASN A 358 -17.12 18.52 -35.97
N LEU A 359 -17.60 19.24 -34.97
CA LEU A 359 -16.73 20.07 -34.08
C LEU A 359 -15.80 19.21 -33.24
N LEU A 360 -16.32 18.11 -32.67
CA LEU A 360 -15.51 17.14 -31.95
C LEU A 360 -14.45 16.49 -32.88
N ASN A 361 -14.84 16.12 -34.10
CA ASN A 361 -13.93 15.58 -35.08
C ASN A 361 -12.79 16.55 -35.41
N GLY A 362 -13.08 17.83 -35.62
CA GLY A 362 -12.07 18.85 -35.82
C GLY A 362 -11.11 18.99 -34.64
N ALA A 363 -11.63 18.91 -33.41
CA ALA A 363 -10.82 18.95 -32.18
C ALA A 363 -9.90 17.71 -32.05
N LEU A 364 -10.35 16.53 -32.49
CA LEU A 364 -9.53 15.32 -32.47
C LEU A 364 -8.46 15.31 -33.56
N LEU A 365 -8.81 15.69 -34.77
CA LEU A 365 -7.90 15.77 -35.93
C LEU A 365 -6.77 16.79 -35.72
N SER A 366 -6.99 17.86 -34.93
CA SER A 366 -5.98 18.85 -34.60
C SER A 366 -4.99 18.37 -33.53
N SER A 367 -5.19 17.19 -32.92
CA SER A 367 -4.30 16.59 -31.93
C SER A 367 -3.12 15.88 -32.60
N HIS A 368 -1.93 15.92 -32.02
CA HIS A 368 -0.73 15.27 -32.55
C HIS A 368 -0.78 13.73 -32.51
N HIS A 369 -1.81 13.13 -31.98
CA HIS A 369 -2.00 11.68 -31.88
C HIS A 369 -3.21 11.28 -32.72
N THR A 370 -2.98 10.51 -33.77
CA THR A 370 -4.02 9.96 -34.66
C THR A 370 -4.79 8.87 -33.92
N ARG A 371 -5.80 9.23 -33.18
CA ARG A 371 -6.71 8.29 -32.52
C ARG A 371 -8.14 8.65 -32.87
N PHE A 372 -8.96 7.63 -33.08
CA PHE A 372 -10.34 7.76 -33.41
C PHE A 372 -11.23 7.19 -32.30
N ALA A 373 -12.49 7.57 -32.34
CA ALA A 373 -13.49 7.06 -31.43
C ALA A 373 -14.78 6.74 -32.20
N THR A 374 -15.50 5.77 -31.66
CA THR A 374 -16.88 5.52 -32.07
C THR A 374 -17.82 6.09 -31.02
N LEU A 375 -18.92 6.70 -31.43
CA LEU A 375 -19.85 7.39 -30.53
C LEU A 375 -21.30 7.14 -30.93
N VAL A 376 -22.16 7.06 -29.94
CA VAL A 376 -23.59 7.23 -30.08
C VAL A 376 -24.10 8.36 -29.22
N LEU A 377 -24.84 9.29 -29.81
CA LEU A 377 -25.49 10.41 -29.13
C LEU A 377 -27.01 10.14 -29.11
N VAL A 378 -27.64 10.31 -27.96
CA VAL A 378 -29.08 10.16 -27.77
C VAL A 378 -29.63 11.38 -27.05
N SER A 379 -30.41 12.21 -27.73
CA SER A 379 -31.24 13.22 -27.08
C SER A 379 -32.53 12.60 -26.62
N VAL A 380 -32.86 12.79 -25.34
CA VAL A 380 -34.05 12.23 -24.68
C VAL A 380 -34.95 13.36 -24.21
N LEU A 381 -36.20 13.36 -24.69
CA LEU A 381 -37.21 14.30 -24.28
C LEU A 381 -38.44 13.56 -23.76
N ASN A 382 -38.76 13.75 -22.50
CA ASN A 382 -39.97 13.21 -21.89
C ASN A 382 -41.08 14.29 -21.87
N ARG A 383 -42.14 14.08 -22.64
CA ARG A 383 -43.26 15.01 -22.70
C ARG A 383 -44.57 14.26 -22.91
N ASP A 384 -45.60 14.66 -22.16
CA ASP A 384 -46.96 14.11 -22.27
C ASP A 384 -47.01 12.57 -22.13
N GLY A 385 -46.19 11.99 -21.22
CA GLY A 385 -46.12 10.55 -20.97
C GLY A 385 -45.45 9.74 -22.08
N ARG A 386 -44.78 10.41 -23.03
CA ARG A 386 -44.01 9.78 -24.12
C ARG A 386 -42.56 10.22 -24.05
N THR A 387 -41.65 9.26 -24.15
CA THR A 387 -40.21 9.52 -24.18
C THR A 387 -39.72 9.47 -25.63
N ARG A 388 -39.50 10.64 -26.22
CA ARG A 388 -38.95 10.78 -27.58
C ARG A 388 -37.44 10.66 -27.53
N LEU A 389 -36.88 9.85 -28.41
CA LEU A 389 -35.45 9.67 -28.62
C LEU A 389 -35.03 10.16 -30.01
N ARG A 390 -33.92 10.86 -30.07
CA ARG A 390 -33.22 11.23 -31.29
C ARG A 390 -31.81 10.65 -31.22
N LEU A 391 -31.51 9.64 -32.04
CA LEU A 391 -30.30 8.83 -31.96
C LEU A 391 -29.40 9.10 -33.17
N THR A 392 -28.11 9.28 -32.94
CA THR A 392 -27.12 9.49 -34.00
C THR A 392 -25.86 8.69 -33.64
N SER A 393 -25.47 7.78 -34.53
CA SER A 393 -24.25 6.97 -34.35
C SER A 393 -23.15 7.46 -35.29
N ALA A 394 -21.96 7.59 -34.77
CA ALA A 394 -20.73 7.89 -35.49
C ALA A 394 -19.78 6.68 -35.38
N GLY A 395 -19.95 5.71 -36.26
CA GLY A 395 -19.16 4.49 -36.30
C GLY A 395 -19.42 3.47 -35.17
N HIS A 396 -20.38 3.76 -34.29
CA HIS A 396 -20.72 2.92 -33.13
C HIS A 396 -21.82 1.91 -33.46
N LEU A 397 -21.90 0.84 -32.65
CA LEU A 397 -22.92 -0.19 -32.75
C LEU A 397 -24.34 0.40 -32.67
N PRO A 398 -25.33 -0.18 -33.41
CA PRO A 398 -26.70 0.31 -33.37
C PRO A 398 -27.34 0.07 -31.99
N PRO A 399 -28.02 1.08 -31.40
CA PRO A 399 -28.79 0.91 -30.18
C PRO A 399 -29.92 -0.13 -30.36
N LEU A 400 -30.28 -0.80 -29.25
CA LEU A 400 -31.38 -1.76 -29.22
C LEU A 400 -32.59 -1.16 -28.48
N LEU A 401 -33.80 -1.39 -29.00
CA LEU A 401 -35.04 -0.99 -28.37
C LEU A 401 -35.79 -2.24 -27.92
N ALA A 402 -35.96 -2.40 -26.60
CA ALA A 402 -36.87 -3.40 -26.05
C ALA A 402 -38.27 -2.83 -25.94
N ARG A 403 -39.19 -3.39 -26.70
CA ARG A 403 -40.60 -3.00 -26.74
C ARG A 403 -41.39 -3.66 -25.61
N ALA A 404 -42.54 -3.12 -25.30
CA ALA A 404 -43.41 -3.63 -24.24
C ALA A 404 -43.89 -5.08 -24.48
N ASP A 405 -43.99 -5.50 -25.75
CA ASP A 405 -44.36 -6.87 -26.14
C ASP A 405 -43.20 -7.87 -26.08
N GLY A 406 -42.01 -7.44 -25.65
CA GLY A 406 -40.81 -8.27 -25.60
C GLY A 406 -40.03 -8.36 -26.91
N THR A 407 -40.45 -7.67 -27.97
CA THR A 407 -39.66 -7.58 -29.21
C THR A 407 -38.45 -6.66 -29.01
N VAL A 408 -37.33 -6.99 -29.66
CA VAL A 408 -36.11 -6.17 -29.63
C VAL A 408 -35.73 -5.78 -31.05
N GLU A 409 -35.67 -4.49 -31.29
CA GLU A 409 -35.36 -3.88 -32.59
C GLU A 409 -33.99 -3.20 -32.57
N GLU A 410 -33.25 -3.25 -33.67
CA GLU A 410 -32.07 -2.41 -33.87
C GLU A 410 -32.46 -1.07 -34.48
N VAL A 411 -31.96 0.02 -33.90
CA VAL A 411 -32.14 1.35 -34.49
C VAL A 411 -31.19 1.49 -35.67
N ALA A 412 -31.73 1.75 -36.87
CA ALA A 412 -30.97 1.84 -38.13
C ALA A 412 -30.10 3.12 -38.19
N THR A 413 -29.25 3.34 -37.20
CA THR A 413 -28.24 4.40 -37.20
C THR A 413 -27.02 3.98 -38.01
N ARG A 414 -26.41 4.93 -38.73
CA ARG A 414 -25.18 4.71 -39.50
C ARG A 414 -24.34 6.00 -39.47
N GLY A 415 -23.03 5.86 -39.44
CA GLY A 415 -22.12 6.99 -39.52
C GLY A 415 -20.66 6.57 -39.57
N THR A 416 -19.79 7.53 -39.91
CA THR A 416 -18.34 7.35 -39.86
C THR A 416 -17.82 7.68 -38.48
N LEU A 417 -16.75 7.01 -38.06
CA LEU A 417 -16.10 7.26 -36.77
C LEU A 417 -15.49 8.67 -36.69
N VAL A 418 -15.24 9.16 -35.48
CA VAL A 418 -14.73 10.50 -35.19
C VAL A 418 -13.23 10.45 -35.06
N GLY A 419 -12.53 11.44 -35.61
CA GLY A 419 -11.04 11.57 -35.48
C GLY A 419 -10.25 10.88 -36.59
N ALA A 420 -10.89 10.29 -37.61
CA ALA A 420 -10.21 9.60 -38.72
C ALA A 420 -10.36 10.26 -40.08
N LEU A 421 -11.52 10.83 -40.36
CA LEU A 421 -11.85 11.45 -41.64
C LEU A 421 -12.05 12.95 -41.49
N PRO A 422 -11.85 13.76 -42.56
CA PRO A 422 -12.02 15.22 -42.47
C PRO A 422 -13.44 15.66 -42.06
N THR A 423 -14.45 14.86 -42.41
CA THR A 423 -15.86 15.13 -42.06
C THR A 423 -16.51 13.86 -41.52
N VAL A 424 -17.40 14.03 -40.54
CA VAL A 424 -18.24 12.94 -40.02
C VAL A 424 -19.59 12.94 -40.73
N GLU A 425 -19.86 11.85 -41.39
CA GLU A 425 -21.21 11.58 -41.93
C GLU A 425 -21.95 10.72 -40.91
N ALA A 426 -23.13 11.18 -40.47
CA ALA A 426 -23.95 10.46 -39.51
C ALA A 426 -25.42 10.64 -39.81
N ARG A 427 -26.18 9.53 -39.75
CA ARG A 427 -27.64 9.54 -39.89
C ARG A 427 -28.28 9.60 -38.52
N THR A 428 -29.18 10.58 -38.35
CA THR A 428 -30.03 10.70 -37.17
C THR A 428 -31.34 9.96 -37.39
N VAL A 429 -31.78 9.22 -36.39
CA VAL A 429 -33.06 8.48 -36.37
C VAL A 429 -33.86 8.97 -35.16
N GLU A 430 -35.15 9.24 -35.38
CA GLU A 430 -36.08 9.57 -34.29
C GLU A 430 -37.00 8.39 -34.02
N THR A 431 -37.25 8.13 -32.72
CA THR A 431 -38.18 7.10 -32.27
C THR A 431 -38.83 7.52 -30.96
N VAL A 432 -39.81 6.76 -30.52
CA VAL A 432 -40.52 7.01 -29.25
C VAL A 432 -40.49 5.72 -28.44
N LEU A 433 -40.25 5.84 -27.14
CA LEU A 433 -40.46 4.77 -26.17
C LEU A 433 -41.84 4.94 -25.54
N ALA A 434 -42.62 3.87 -25.56
CA ALA A 434 -43.84 3.77 -24.75
C ALA A 434 -43.45 3.54 -23.25
N PRO A 435 -44.38 3.73 -22.32
CA PRO A 435 -44.13 3.51 -20.91
C PRO A 435 -43.55 2.12 -20.63
N GLY A 436 -42.41 2.07 -19.93
CA GLY A 436 -41.69 0.84 -19.55
C GLY A 436 -40.81 0.23 -20.66
N GLU A 437 -40.79 0.83 -21.90
CA GLU A 437 -39.84 0.43 -22.93
C GLU A 437 -38.45 0.97 -22.67
N THR A 438 -37.42 0.26 -23.14
CA THR A 438 -36.01 0.55 -22.84
C THR A 438 -35.20 0.67 -24.15
N CYS A 439 -34.38 1.71 -24.21
CA CYS A 439 -33.31 1.83 -25.22
C CYS A 439 -31.98 1.42 -24.53
N LEU A 440 -31.26 0.45 -25.11
CA LEU A 440 -29.98 -0.04 -24.67
C LEU A 440 -28.89 0.44 -25.62
N LEU A 441 -27.89 1.12 -25.07
CA LEU A 441 -26.61 1.45 -25.70
C LEU A 441 -25.55 0.52 -25.14
N TYR A 442 -24.64 0.03 -25.97
CA TYR A 442 -23.61 -0.92 -25.55
C TYR A 442 -22.38 -0.83 -26.43
N THR A 443 -21.22 -1.12 -25.90
CA THR A 443 -19.95 -1.21 -26.62
C THR A 443 -19.69 -2.62 -27.13
N ASP A 444 -18.75 -2.76 -28.05
CA ASP A 444 -18.39 -4.04 -28.67
C ASP A 444 -17.87 -5.07 -27.68
N GLY A 445 -17.22 -4.63 -26.57
CA GLY A 445 -16.77 -5.51 -25.48
C GLY A 445 -17.88 -6.39 -24.91
N ILE A 446 -19.16 -5.97 -25.00
CA ILE A 446 -20.30 -6.82 -24.59
C ILE A 446 -20.51 -7.96 -25.60
N VAL A 447 -20.65 -7.65 -26.89
CA VAL A 447 -20.99 -8.64 -27.93
C VAL A 447 -19.77 -9.45 -28.38
N GLU A 448 -18.57 -8.88 -28.28
CA GLU A 448 -17.30 -9.53 -28.57
C GLU A 448 -16.70 -10.26 -27.38
N ALA A 449 -17.41 -10.30 -26.23
CA ALA A 449 -17.04 -11.12 -25.09
C ALA A 449 -16.81 -12.57 -25.52
N ARG A 450 -15.57 -13.07 -25.36
CA ARG A 450 -15.18 -14.43 -25.74
C ARG A 450 -15.37 -15.41 -24.59
N GLY A 451 -15.97 -16.56 -24.88
CA GLY A 451 -16.21 -17.57 -23.86
C GLY A 451 -17.20 -18.64 -24.34
N GLY A 452 -18.23 -18.89 -23.53
CA GLY A 452 -19.27 -19.89 -23.79
C GLY A 452 -18.82 -21.34 -23.52
N PRO A 453 -19.66 -22.32 -23.90
CA PRO A 453 -19.39 -23.75 -23.60
C PRO A 453 -18.10 -24.28 -24.24
N LEU A 454 -17.73 -23.77 -25.42
CA LEU A 454 -16.53 -24.18 -26.16
C LEU A 454 -15.31 -23.29 -25.86
N GLY A 455 -15.50 -22.18 -25.12
CA GLY A 455 -14.42 -21.35 -24.60
C GLY A 455 -13.94 -20.22 -25.50
N ASP A 456 -14.34 -20.15 -26.77
CA ASP A 456 -13.86 -19.14 -27.75
C ASP A 456 -14.94 -18.51 -28.62
N ASP A 457 -16.21 -18.74 -28.29
CA ASP A 457 -17.33 -18.13 -29.02
C ASP A 457 -17.58 -16.69 -28.54
N PHE A 458 -17.96 -15.81 -29.46
CA PHE A 458 -18.50 -14.50 -29.08
C PHE A 458 -19.89 -14.61 -28.47
N LEU A 459 -20.21 -13.74 -27.49
CA LEU A 459 -21.58 -13.61 -26.99
C LEU A 459 -22.55 -13.31 -28.12
N GLY A 460 -22.21 -12.33 -28.96
CA GLY A 460 -22.94 -11.96 -30.18
C GLY A 460 -24.23 -11.19 -29.90
N THR A 461 -24.66 -10.42 -30.90
CA THR A 461 -25.84 -9.55 -30.81
C THR A 461 -27.15 -10.32 -30.58
N GLU A 462 -27.30 -11.51 -31.15
CA GLU A 462 -28.53 -12.29 -31.01
C GLU A 462 -28.77 -12.82 -29.59
N ARG A 463 -27.71 -13.15 -28.83
CA ARG A 463 -27.86 -13.51 -27.42
C ARG A 463 -28.13 -12.29 -26.55
N LEU A 464 -27.51 -11.16 -26.88
CA LEU A 464 -27.79 -9.89 -26.24
C LEU A 464 -29.26 -9.49 -26.40
N LYS A 465 -29.81 -9.56 -27.64
CA LYS A 465 -31.22 -9.28 -27.93
C LYS A 465 -32.18 -10.18 -27.14
N ARG A 466 -31.87 -11.49 -27.06
CA ARG A 466 -32.69 -12.42 -26.26
C ARG A 466 -32.69 -12.06 -24.78
N ALA A 467 -31.54 -11.75 -24.22
CA ALA A 467 -31.42 -11.34 -22.82
C ALA A 467 -32.15 -10.01 -22.57
N LEU A 468 -32.07 -9.07 -23.50
CA LEU A 468 -32.77 -7.80 -23.40
C LEU A 468 -34.29 -7.98 -23.51
N ALA A 469 -34.77 -8.90 -24.35
CA ALA A 469 -36.20 -9.25 -24.47
C ALA A 469 -36.76 -9.80 -23.13
N GLU A 470 -35.95 -10.60 -22.39
CA GLU A 470 -36.29 -11.11 -21.05
C GLU A 470 -36.40 -9.98 -20.00
N CYS A 471 -35.81 -8.82 -20.27
CA CYS A 471 -35.83 -7.65 -19.40
C CYS A 471 -36.97 -6.68 -19.70
N ALA A 472 -37.90 -7.01 -20.62
CA ALA A 472 -39.02 -6.14 -20.98
C ALA A 472 -39.81 -5.72 -19.70
N GLY A 473 -39.99 -4.40 -19.55
CA GLY A 473 -40.67 -3.84 -18.39
C GLY A 473 -39.85 -3.84 -17.07
N MET A 474 -38.56 -4.17 -17.05
CA MET A 474 -37.68 -4.01 -15.88
C MET A 474 -37.24 -2.53 -15.72
N GLN A 475 -36.75 -2.18 -14.54
CA GLN A 475 -36.08 -0.89 -14.29
C GLN A 475 -34.75 -0.84 -15.02
N ALA A 476 -34.28 0.36 -15.39
CA ALA A 476 -33.04 0.54 -16.13
C ALA A 476 -31.83 -0.13 -15.42
N GLU A 477 -31.75 -0.03 -14.10
CA GLU A 477 -30.66 -0.64 -13.31
C GLU A 477 -30.66 -2.17 -13.41
N ALA A 478 -31.82 -2.82 -13.30
CA ALA A 478 -31.97 -4.26 -13.43
C ALA A 478 -31.61 -4.75 -14.85
N VAL A 479 -31.91 -3.97 -15.88
CA VAL A 479 -31.50 -4.25 -17.27
C VAL A 479 -29.98 -4.25 -17.37
N VAL A 480 -29.32 -3.20 -16.87
CA VAL A 480 -27.85 -3.08 -16.92
C VAL A 480 -27.19 -4.22 -16.16
N GLU A 481 -27.63 -4.51 -14.92
CA GLU A 481 -27.10 -5.64 -14.13
C GLU A 481 -27.25 -6.97 -14.87
N ARG A 482 -28.42 -7.24 -15.45
CA ARG A 482 -28.67 -8.48 -16.21
C ARG A 482 -27.71 -8.65 -17.38
N ILE A 483 -27.48 -7.59 -18.15
CA ILE A 483 -26.57 -7.62 -19.30
C ILE A 483 -25.10 -7.79 -18.84
N GLN A 484 -24.68 -7.09 -17.80
CA GLN A 484 -23.33 -7.26 -17.24
C GLN A 484 -23.11 -8.67 -16.69
N MET A 485 -24.09 -9.23 -15.98
CA MET A 485 -24.02 -10.61 -15.49
C MET A 485 -23.92 -11.61 -16.65
N LEU A 486 -24.68 -11.43 -17.72
CA LEU A 486 -24.62 -12.28 -18.90
C LEU A 486 -23.22 -12.28 -19.51
N ALA A 487 -22.62 -11.09 -19.73
CA ALA A 487 -21.28 -10.96 -20.27
C ALA A 487 -20.23 -11.58 -19.33
N ALA A 488 -20.34 -11.34 -18.02
CA ALA A 488 -19.44 -11.91 -17.02
C ALA A 488 -19.50 -13.45 -16.95
N GLN A 489 -20.70 -14.02 -16.99
CA GLN A 489 -20.90 -15.47 -17.02
C GLN A 489 -20.39 -16.10 -18.32
N TRP A 490 -20.47 -15.37 -19.44
CA TRP A 490 -19.98 -15.84 -20.74
C TRP A 490 -18.45 -15.93 -20.77
N ILE A 491 -17.74 -14.92 -20.25
CA ILE A 491 -16.27 -14.80 -20.29
C ILE A 491 -15.59 -15.84 -19.40
N ARG A 492 -16.17 -16.24 -18.27
CA ARG A 492 -15.54 -17.07 -17.23
C ARG A 492 -14.21 -16.45 -16.75
N GLU A 493 -13.04 -17.04 -17.13
CA GLU A 493 -11.70 -16.57 -16.75
C GLU A 493 -10.89 -16.00 -17.93
N GLY A 494 -11.56 -15.67 -19.05
CA GLY A 494 -10.90 -15.18 -20.27
C GLY A 494 -10.54 -13.71 -20.26
N ARG A 495 -9.69 -13.30 -21.22
CA ARG A 495 -9.43 -11.88 -21.50
C ARG A 495 -10.66 -11.29 -22.20
N HIS A 496 -11.07 -10.10 -21.79
CA HIS A 496 -12.15 -9.34 -22.41
C HIS A 496 -11.70 -7.92 -22.75
N ASP A 497 -12.43 -7.21 -23.58
CA ASP A 497 -12.23 -5.78 -23.80
C ASP A 497 -13.01 -4.96 -22.77
N ASP A 498 -12.82 -3.65 -22.77
CA ASP A 498 -13.62 -2.75 -21.96
C ASP A 498 -15.10 -2.93 -22.30
N MET A 499 -15.98 -2.75 -21.35
CA MET A 499 -17.42 -2.92 -21.51
C MET A 499 -18.15 -1.74 -20.93
N ALA A 500 -18.96 -1.09 -21.74
CA ALA A 500 -19.89 -0.09 -21.25
C ALA A 500 -21.29 -0.40 -21.75
N VAL A 501 -22.26 -0.14 -20.90
CA VAL A 501 -23.68 -0.31 -21.21
C VAL A 501 -24.49 0.81 -20.55
N VAL A 502 -25.46 1.35 -21.28
CA VAL A 502 -26.42 2.34 -20.77
C VAL A 502 -27.83 1.94 -21.15
N ALA A 503 -28.72 1.90 -20.16
CA ALA A 503 -30.15 1.71 -20.36
C ALA A 503 -30.90 3.03 -20.11
N ILE A 504 -31.80 3.37 -21.02
CA ILE A 504 -32.70 4.51 -20.94
C ILE A 504 -34.13 3.95 -20.95
N THR A 505 -34.83 4.01 -19.81
CA THR A 505 -36.16 3.42 -19.66
C THR A 505 -37.21 4.50 -19.49
N ALA A 506 -38.25 4.45 -20.34
CA ALA A 506 -39.36 5.37 -20.24
C ALA A 506 -40.16 5.14 -18.95
N PRO A 507 -40.63 6.21 -18.26
CA PRO A 507 -41.39 6.07 -17.03
C PRO A 507 -42.65 5.21 -17.25
N ARG A 508 -42.97 4.39 -16.26
CA ARG A 508 -44.21 3.62 -16.30
C ARG A 508 -45.40 4.54 -16.04
N ALA A 509 -46.53 4.25 -16.66
CA ALA A 509 -47.77 4.94 -16.30
C ALA A 509 -48.04 4.68 -14.81
N SER A 510 -48.05 5.74 -13.99
CA SER A 510 -48.40 5.62 -12.58
C SER A 510 -49.80 5.07 -12.45
N SER A 511 -49.98 3.94 -11.77
CA SER A 511 -51.28 3.34 -11.38
C SER A 511 -51.97 4.11 -10.27
N HIS A 512 -51.73 5.41 -10.16
CA HIS A 512 -52.38 6.29 -9.18
C HIS A 512 -53.48 7.12 -9.87
N ALA A 513 -54.55 6.40 -10.34
CA ALA A 513 -55.85 6.99 -10.56
C ALA A 513 -56.86 6.12 -9.82
N GLY A 514 -56.97 6.25 -8.51
CA GLY A 514 -57.99 5.53 -7.79
C GLY A 514 -57.81 5.43 -6.29
N ASP A 515 -57.49 6.54 -5.58
CA ASP A 515 -57.67 6.61 -4.10
C ASP A 515 -57.73 8.05 -3.59
N GLU A 516 -58.41 8.92 -4.30
CA GLU A 516 -58.85 10.23 -3.77
C GLU A 516 -60.38 10.37 -3.81
N GLU A 517 -61.11 9.41 -3.19
CA GLU A 517 -62.50 9.62 -2.85
C GLU A 517 -62.96 8.62 -1.78
N SER A 518 -62.39 8.68 -0.57
CA SER A 518 -63.13 8.27 0.63
C SER A 518 -62.33 8.65 1.90
N GLY A 519 -62.61 9.82 2.46
CA GLY A 519 -61.94 10.26 3.68
C GLY A 519 -62.36 11.62 4.20
N ARG A 520 -63.51 12.11 3.79
CA ARG A 520 -64.20 13.19 4.54
C ARG A 520 -65.27 12.55 5.39
N ASN A 521 -64.95 12.20 6.63
CA ASN A 521 -65.87 12.31 7.76
C ASN A 521 -65.17 12.00 9.08
N GLY A 522 -65.18 12.99 9.91
CA GLY A 522 -65.29 12.82 11.36
C GLY A 522 -63.99 12.58 12.11
N TRP A 523 -63.54 13.61 12.76
CA TRP A 523 -63.39 13.59 14.24
C TRP A 523 -63.24 15.04 14.71
N ARG A 524 -64.34 15.53 15.30
CA ARG A 524 -64.31 16.68 16.21
C ARG A 524 -64.25 16.10 17.64
N ASN A 525 -63.55 16.77 18.50
CA ASN A 525 -63.59 16.79 19.96
C ASN A 525 -63.13 15.53 20.71
N THR A 526 -62.06 15.59 21.42
CA THR A 526 -61.88 16.12 22.81
C THR A 526 -60.38 16.32 23.07
#